data_d00d426490d5eb32d7f25044ce61c875
#
_entry.id   d00d426490d5eb32d7f25044ce61c875
#
_cell.length_a   1.000
_cell.length_b   1.000
_cell.length_c   1.000
_cell.angle_alpha   90.00
_cell.angle_beta   90.00
_cell.angle_gamma   90.00
#
_symmetry.space_group_name_H-M   'P 1'
#
loop_
_entity.id
_entity.type
_entity.pdbx_description
1 polymer ?
#
loop_
_entity_poly.entity_id
_entity_poly.type
_entity_poly.pdbx_seq_one_letter_code
_entity_poly.pdbx_strand_id
1 'polypeptide(L)'
;MKKLLYLKDHQLKEYIEKIFNGYRETVADAKKVLDKHALGTAHNKVIHLISLYEGITISSLLRKLKVTKQSLNRVLNDLVEIRAIKFKRDEIDTRVKHVYLTEEGEKIFDEIFSAQKKRIYNAFLSSESNDVISFDKVLKKIINEKL
;
A
#
# COMPACT_ATOMS: atom_id res chain seq x y z
N MET A 1 -8.13 36.68 12.85
CA MET A 1 -7.23 35.52 12.95
C MET A 1 -6.13 35.62 11.89
N LYS A 2 -4.87 35.58 12.31
CA LYS A 2 -3.76 35.43 11.35
C LYS A 2 -3.95 34.09 10.64
N LYS A 3 -4.26 34.13 9.36
CA LYS A 3 -4.34 32.92 8.53
C LYS A 3 -2.95 32.26 8.56
N LEU A 4 -2.89 31.06 9.06
CA LEU A 4 -1.64 30.32 9.12
C LEU A 4 -1.04 30.21 7.71
N LEU A 5 0.24 30.49 7.55
CA LEU A 5 0.90 30.57 6.24
C LEU A 5 0.71 29.31 5.41
N TYR A 6 0.76 28.15 6.06
CA TYR A 6 0.59 26.85 5.38
C TYR A 6 -0.84 26.55 4.92
N LEU A 7 -1.82 27.38 5.27
CA LEU A 7 -3.21 27.26 4.79
C LEU A 7 -3.51 28.17 3.59
N LYS A 8 -2.53 28.90 3.08
CA LYS A 8 -2.71 29.68 1.86
C LYS A 8 -2.73 28.77 0.65
N ASP A 9 -3.50 29.15 -0.38
CA ASP A 9 -3.69 28.34 -1.58
C ASP A 9 -2.38 27.90 -2.24
N HIS A 10 -1.42 28.80 -2.32
CA HIS A 10 -0.11 28.48 -2.90
C HIS A 10 0.60 27.35 -2.14
N GLN A 11 0.65 27.42 -0.82
CA GLN A 11 1.25 26.38 0.01
C GLN A 11 0.46 25.07 -0.06
N LEU A 12 -0.86 25.13 -0.11
CA LEU A 12 -1.69 23.93 -0.27
C LEU A 12 -1.41 23.22 -1.60
N LYS A 13 -1.25 23.99 -2.68
CA LYS A 13 -0.86 23.44 -3.99
C LYS A 13 0.51 22.76 -3.92
N GLU A 14 1.49 23.35 -3.23
CA GLU A 14 2.81 22.76 -3.04
C GLU A 14 2.75 21.44 -2.26
N TYR A 15 1.92 21.35 -1.21
CA TYR A 15 1.73 20.12 -0.45
C TYR A 15 1.07 19.02 -1.28
N ILE A 16 0.09 19.36 -2.10
CA ILE A 16 -0.53 18.42 -3.04
C ILE A 16 0.51 17.86 -4.01
N GLU A 17 1.37 18.74 -4.58
CA GLU A 17 2.47 18.30 -5.44
C GLU A 17 3.45 17.38 -4.71
N LYS A 18 3.81 17.69 -3.48
CA LYS A 18 4.69 16.82 -2.66
C LYS A 18 4.09 15.44 -2.43
N ILE A 19 2.77 15.36 -2.20
CA ILE A 19 2.06 14.08 -2.07
C ILE A 19 2.14 13.29 -3.38
N PHE A 20 1.89 13.93 -4.52
CA PHE A 20 2.04 13.30 -5.83
C PHE A 20 3.45 12.78 -6.05
N ASN A 21 4.45 13.58 -5.74
CA ASN A 21 5.85 13.21 -5.91
C ASN A 21 6.26 12.08 -4.96
N GLY A 22 5.85 12.13 -3.70
CA GLY A 22 6.11 11.07 -2.72
C GLY A 22 5.54 9.73 -3.16
N TYR A 23 4.32 9.72 -3.63
CA TYR A 23 3.67 8.52 -4.17
C TYR A 23 4.40 8.00 -5.41
N ARG A 24 4.68 8.89 -6.37
CA ARG A 24 5.40 8.52 -7.60
C ARG A 24 6.75 7.88 -7.33
N GLU A 25 7.55 8.47 -6.46
CA GLU A 25 8.87 7.94 -6.12
C GLU A 25 8.79 6.59 -5.39
N THR A 26 7.84 6.46 -4.46
CA THR A 26 7.63 5.20 -3.73
C THR A 26 7.19 4.08 -4.66
N VAL A 27 6.32 4.36 -5.63
CA VAL A 27 5.90 3.39 -6.64
C VAL A 27 7.04 3.04 -7.59
N ALA A 28 7.81 4.05 -8.01
CA ALA A 28 8.93 3.85 -8.93
C ALA A 28 10.03 2.95 -8.34
N ASP A 29 10.25 3.00 -7.04
CA ASP A 29 11.26 2.18 -6.36
C ASP A 29 11.02 0.67 -6.53
N ALA A 30 9.76 0.26 -6.67
CA ALA A 30 9.41 -1.15 -6.85
C ALA A 30 9.37 -1.59 -8.33
N LYS A 31 9.45 -0.66 -9.27
CA LYS A 31 9.22 -0.94 -10.69
C LYS A 31 10.10 -2.04 -11.26
N LYS A 32 11.38 -2.03 -10.95
CA LYS A 32 12.34 -3.03 -11.44
C LYS A 32 11.96 -4.46 -11.02
N VAL A 33 11.57 -4.61 -9.77
CA VAL A 33 11.15 -5.91 -9.22
C VAL A 33 9.83 -6.35 -9.82
N LEU A 34 8.87 -5.42 -9.93
CA LEU A 34 7.57 -5.71 -10.53
C LEU A 34 7.73 -6.13 -12.00
N ASP A 35 8.54 -5.42 -12.78
CA ASP A 35 8.79 -5.75 -14.18
C ASP A 35 9.42 -7.16 -14.32
N LYS A 36 10.35 -7.51 -13.44
CA LYS A 36 10.97 -8.85 -13.40
C LYS A 36 9.94 -9.98 -13.27
N HIS A 37 8.87 -9.73 -12.54
CA HIS A 37 7.79 -10.71 -12.32
C HIS A 37 6.57 -10.48 -13.22
N ALA A 38 6.66 -9.60 -14.20
CA ALA A 38 5.55 -9.20 -15.07
C ALA A 38 4.33 -8.69 -14.28
N LEU A 39 4.57 -7.96 -13.21
CA LEU A 39 3.56 -7.37 -12.34
C LEU A 39 3.49 -5.85 -12.52
N GLY A 40 2.34 -5.28 -12.19
CA GLY A 40 2.10 -3.85 -12.21
C GLY A 40 1.80 -3.27 -10.83
N THR A 41 1.49 -1.97 -10.80
CA THR A 41 1.16 -1.24 -9.57
C THR A 41 -0.04 -1.82 -8.83
N ALA A 42 -1.07 -2.28 -9.55
CA ALA A 42 -2.24 -2.90 -8.94
C ALA A 42 -1.88 -4.18 -8.18
N HIS A 43 -1.03 -5.02 -8.75
CA HIS A 43 -0.51 -6.23 -8.09
C HIS A 43 0.29 -5.87 -6.84
N ASN A 44 1.14 -4.85 -6.93
CA ASN A 44 1.92 -4.37 -5.79
C ASN A 44 1.04 -3.96 -4.61
N LYS A 45 -0.01 -3.19 -4.86
CA LYS A 45 -0.95 -2.76 -3.82
C LYS A 45 -1.63 -3.94 -3.13
N VAL A 46 -2.04 -4.94 -3.90
CA VAL A 46 -2.70 -6.14 -3.37
C VAL A 46 -1.73 -6.98 -2.53
N ILE A 47 -0.56 -7.28 -3.05
CA ILE A 47 0.47 -8.04 -2.31
C ILE A 47 0.84 -7.32 -1.02
N HIS A 48 1.00 -5.99 -1.08
CA HIS A 48 1.32 -5.18 0.09
C HIS A 48 0.26 -5.33 1.20
N LEU A 49 -1.02 -5.23 0.85
CA LEU A 49 -2.10 -5.36 1.81
C LEU A 49 -2.19 -6.78 2.39
N ILE A 50 -1.97 -7.80 1.58
CA ILE A 50 -1.97 -9.19 2.05
C ILE A 50 -0.82 -9.42 3.02
N SER A 51 0.36 -8.86 2.75
CA SER A 51 1.50 -8.93 3.66
C SER A 51 1.27 -8.17 4.97
N LEU A 52 0.69 -6.98 4.89
CA LEU A 52 0.44 -6.12 6.05
C LEU A 52 -0.66 -6.67 6.97
N TYR A 53 -1.69 -7.26 6.38
CA TYR A 53 -2.87 -7.77 7.08
C TYR A 53 -3.01 -9.27 6.82
N GLU A 54 -2.27 -10.08 7.56
CA GLU A 54 -2.30 -11.53 7.43
C GLU A 54 -3.72 -12.08 7.56
N GLY A 55 -4.15 -12.86 6.59
CA GLY A 55 -5.50 -13.41 6.56
C GLY A 55 -6.59 -12.41 6.15
N ILE A 56 -6.22 -11.32 5.49
CA ILE A 56 -7.20 -10.34 5.00
C ILE A 56 -8.25 -11.00 4.11
N THR A 57 -9.50 -10.57 4.24
CA THR A 57 -10.59 -11.07 3.39
C THR A 57 -10.67 -10.33 2.07
N ILE A 58 -11.27 -10.96 1.07
CA ILE A 58 -11.53 -10.29 -0.24
C ILE A 58 -12.38 -9.04 -0.04
N SER A 59 -13.38 -9.09 0.84
CA SER A 59 -14.21 -7.92 1.17
C SER A 59 -13.39 -6.76 1.73
N SER A 60 -12.44 -7.06 2.61
CA SER A 60 -11.54 -6.04 3.19
C SER A 60 -10.59 -5.47 2.14
N LEU A 61 -10.08 -6.29 1.23
CA LEU A 61 -9.27 -5.81 0.10
C LEU A 61 -10.05 -4.83 -0.77
N LEU A 62 -11.29 -5.17 -1.13
CA LEU A 62 -12.16 -4.29 -1.92
C LEU A 62 -12.38 -2.94 -1.23
N ARG A 63 -12.68 -2.97 0.07
CA ARG A 63 -12.93 -1.76 0.86
C ARG A 63 -11.69 -0.86 0.95
N LYS A 64 -10.52 -1.45 1.18
CA LYS A 64 -9.26 -0.71 1.32
C LYS A 64 -8.75 -0.15 -0.01
N LEU A 65 -8.87 -0.92 -1.08
CA LEU A 65 -8.40 -0.53 -2.41
C LEU A 65 -9.36 0.42 -3.13
N LYS A 66 -10.65 0.39 -2.77
CA LYS A 66 -11.71 1.17 -3.44
C LYS A 66 -11.73 0.93 -4.96
N VAL A 67 -11.59 -0.31 -5.35
CA VAL A 67 -11.62 -0.77 -6.75
C VAL A 67 -12.86 -1.63 -6.98
N THR A 68 -13.16 -1.93 -8.24
CA THR A 68 -14.25 -2.84 -8.59
C THR A 68 -13.86 -4.29 -8.26
N LYS A 69 -14.87 -5.11 -7.94
CA LYS A 69 -14.68 -6.54 -7.73
C LYS A 69 -14.03 -7.22 -8.93
N GLN A 70 -14.41 -6.80 -10.13
CA GLN A 70 -13.86 -7.32 -11.40
C GLN A 70 -12.36 -7.01 -11.52
N SER A 71 -11.94 -5.78 -11.22
CA SER A 71 -10.52 -5.40 -11.26
C SER A 71 -9.70 -6.18 -10.23
N LEU A 72 -10.23 -6.34 -9.01
CA LEU A 72 -9.54 -7.13 -7.98
C LEU A 72 -9.43 -8.59 -8.37
N ASN A 73 -10.49 -9.20 -8.90
CA ASN A 73 -10.46 -10.59 -9.32
C ASN A 73 -9.41 -10.85 -10.39
N ARG A 74 -9.22 -9.92 -11.32
CA ARG A 74 -8.16 -10.02 -12.34
C ARG A 74 -6.78 -10.07 -11.70
N VAL A 75 -6.51 -9.16 -10.76
CA VAL A 75 -5.24 -9.11 -10.05
C VAL A 75 -5.02 -10.38 -9.22
N LEU A 76 -6.04 -10.85 -8.50
CA LEU A 76 -5.95 -12.07 -7.71
C LEU A 76 -5.68 -13.30 -8.59
N ASN A 77 -6.33 -13.39 -9.74
CA ASN A 77 -6.09 -14.49 -10.69
C ASN A 77 -4.64 -14.50 -11.20
N ASP A 78 -4.10 -13.34 -11.54
CA ASP A 78 -2.70 -13.22 -11.95
C ASP A 78 -1.74 -13.68 -10.84
N LEU A 79 -2.03 -13.31 -9.59
CA LEU A 79 -1.22 -13.70 -8.44
C LEU A 79 -1.33 -15.20 -8.10
N VAL A 80 -2.49 -15.81 -8.33
CA VAL A 80 -2.68 -17.26 -8.21
C VAL A 80 -1.86 -17.98 -9.29
N GLU A 81 -1.89 -17.48 -10.51
CA GLU A 81 -1.17 -18.08 -11.65
C GLU A 81 0.34 -18.14 -11.40
N ILE A 82 0.93 -17.13 -10.82
CA ILE A 82 2.34 -17.11 -10.42
C ILE A 82 2.61 -17.76 -9.05
N ARG A 83 1.59 -18.36 -8.45
CA ARG A 83 1.66 -19.03 -7.14
C ARG A 83 2.09 -18.12 -5.98
N ALA A 84 1.78 -16.84 -6.08
CA ALA A 84 2.13 -15.85 -5.03
C ALA A 84 1.15 -15.82 -3.87
N ILE A 85 -0.09 -16.21 -4.10
CA ILE A 85 -1.16 -16.19 -3.07
C ILE A 85 -1.90 -17.52 -3.01
N LYS A 86 -2.52 -17.74 -1.85
CA LYS A 86 -3.43 -18.86 -1.59
C LYS A 86 -4.65 -18.35 -0.83
N PHE A 87 -5.74 -19.10 -0.95
CA PHE A 87 -7.00 -18.81 -0.27
C PHE A 87 -7.27 -19.84 0.81
N LYS A 88 -7.91 -19.39 1.88
CA LYS A 88 -8.46 -20.27 2.92
C LYS A 88 -9.86 -19.80 3.25
N ARG A 89 -10.82 -20.74 3.24
CA ARG A 89 -12.19 -20.43 3.65
C ARG A 89 -12.24 -20.20 5.15
N ASP A 90 -13.10 -19.26 5.57
CA ASP A 90 -13.36 -19.03 6.98
C ASP A 90 -14.00 -20.27 7.61
N GLU A 91 -13.61 -20.59 8.83
CA GLU A 91 -14.09 -21.80 9.51
C GLU A 91 -15.57 -21.71 9.91
N ILE A 92 -16.05 -20.49 10.17
CA ILE A 92 -17.43 -20.25 10.62
C ILE A 92 -18.33 -19.94 9.44
N ASP A 93 -17.93 -19.00 8.56
CA ASP A 93 -18.70 -18.62 7.38
C ASP A 93 -17.90 -18.98 6.11
N THR A 94 -18.23 -20.13 5.52
CA THR A 94 -17.53 -20.66 4.33
C THR A 94 -17.68 -19.82 3.06
N ARG A 95 -18.54 -18.80 3.08
CA ARG A 95 -18.66 -17.81 2.00
C ARG A 95 -17.52 -16.79 2.02
N VAL A 96 -16.85 -16.64 3.18
CA VAL A 96 -15.75 -15.72 3.38
C VAL A 96 -14.44 -16.42 3.03
N LYS A 97 -13.63 -15.77 2.18
CA LYS A 97 -12.29 -16.24 1.82
C LYS A 97 -11.23 -15.31 2.40
N HIS A 98 -10.27 -15.90 3.05
CA HIS A 98 -9.06 -15.25 3.51
C HIS A 98 -7.93 -15.44 2.49
N VAL A 99 -7.12 -14.43 2.30
CA VAL A 99 -6.00 -14.45 1.35
C VAL A 99 -4.68 -14.40 2.10
N TYR A 100 -3.75 -15.23 1.69
CA TYR A 100 -2.41 -15.32 2.29
C TYR A 100 -1.36 -15.30 1.19
N LEU A 101 -0.18 -14.77 1.49
CA LEU A 101 0.99 -15.00 0.66
C LEU A 101 1.45 -16.46 0.82
N THR A 102 1.89 -17.04 -0.29
CA THR A 102 2.64 -18.30 -0.27
C THR A 102 4.11 -17.99 0.06
N GLU A 103 4.92 -19.03 0.26
CA GLU A 103 6.37 -18.85 0.40
C GLU A 103 6.97 -18.09 -0.80
N GLU A 104 6.52 -18.40 -2.01
CA GLU A 104 6.92 -17.70 -3.23
C GLU A 104 6.47 -16.23 -3.22
N GLY A 105 5.22 -15.99 -2.79
CA GLY A 105 4.67 -14.64 -2.66
C GLY A 105 5.43 -13.81 -1.63
N GLU A 106 5.84 -14.39 -0.54
CA GLU A 106 6.67 -13.70 0.46
C GLU A 106 8.04 -13.31 -0.09
N LYS A 107 8.67 -14.16 -0.88
CA LYS A 107 9.93 -13.83 -1.56
C LYS A 107 9.77 -12.65 -2.53
N ILE A 108 8.73 -12.66 -3.33
CA ILE A 108 8.42 -11.55 -4.24
C ILE A 108 8.17 -10.27 -3.45
N PHE A 109 7.36 -10.34 -2.39
CA PHE A 109 7.08 -9.19 -1.54
C PHE A 109 8.34 -8.63 -0.89
N ASP A 110 9.21 -9.49 -0.37
CA ASP A 110 10.47 -9.06 0.25
C ASP A 110 11.37 -8.29 -0.73
N GLU A 111 11.45 -8.73 -1.97
CA GLU A 111 12.18 -7.98 -3.02
C GLU A 111 11.55 -6.60 -3.25
N ILE A 112 10.22 -6.53 -3.39
CA ILE A 112 9.47 -5.28 -3.58
C ILE A 112 9.66 -4.36 -2.38
N PHE A 113 9.44 -4.89 -1.20
CA PHE A 113 9.49 -4.14 0.05
C PHE A 113 10.90 -3.61 0.34
N SER A 114 11.94 -4.40 0.08
CA SER A 114 13.32 -3.96 0.27
C SER A 114 13.65 -2.70 -0.54
N ALA A 115 13.13 -2.61 -1.77
CA ALA A 115 13.31 -1.43 -2.61
C ALA A 115 12.56 -0.20 -2.06
N GLN A 116 11.32 -0.36 -1.63
CA GLN A 116 10.50 0.73 -1.10
C GLN A 116 10.87 1.13 0.33
N LYS A 117 11.21 0.15 1.15
CA LYS A 117 11.62 0.34 2.55
C LYS A 117 12.77 1.33 2.68
N LYS A 118 13.76 1.22 1.83
CA LYS A 118 14.97 2.05 1.89
C LYS A 118 14.65 3.55 1.86
N ARG A 119 13.74 3.97 1.00
CA ARG A 119 13.32 5.37 0.88
C ARG A 119 12.68 5.88 2.16
N ILE A 120 11.68 5.18 2.65
CA ILE A 120 10.93 5.58 3.84
C ILE A 120 11.81 5.47 5.09
N TYR A 121 12.57 4.40 5.21
CA TYR A 121 13.50 4.20 6.34
C TYR A 121 14.50 5.35 6.44
N ASN A 122 15.15 5.71 5.33
CA ASN A 122 16.14 6.79 5.33
C ASN A 122 15.52 8.15 5.64
N ALA A 123 14.32 8.42 5.12
CA ALA A 123 13.60 9.64 5.42
C ALA A 123 13.27 9.74 6.92
N PHE A 124 12.79 8.67 7.53
CA PHE A 124 12.46 8.64 8.95
C PHE A 124 13.71 8.68 9.83
N LEU A 125 14.77 7.98 9.44
CA LEU A 125 16.04 7.96 10.19
C LEU A 125 16.69 9.36 10.25
N SER A 126 16.53 10.16 9.20
CA SER A 126 17.06 11.53 9.11
C SER A 126 16.11 12.59 9.68
N SER A 127 14.97 12.18 10.23
CA SER A 127 13.98 13.07 10.87
C SER A 127 13.96 12.87 12.37
N GLU A 128 13.48 13.88 13.11
CA GLU A 128 13.24 13.73 14.53
C GLU A 128 12.01 12.86 14.80
N SER A 129 12.01 12.15 15.93
CA SER A 129 10.91 11.26 16.30
C SER A 129 9.55 11.97 16.32
N ASN A 130 9.51 13.21 16.82
CA ASN A 130 8.26 13.98 16.85
C ASN A 130 7.76 14.36 15.47
N ASP A 131 8.65 14.55 14.51
CA ASP A 131 8.27 14.84 13.11
C ASP A 131 7.59 13.63 12.49
N VAL A 132 8.11 12.43 12.72
CA VAL A 132 7.52 11.18 12.21
C VAL A 132 6.15 10.93 12.82
N ILE A 133 6.00 11.13 14.14
CA ILE A 133 4.71 11.00 14.84
C ILE A 133 3.70 12.00 14.29
N SER A 134 4.11 13.25 14.07
CA SER A 134 3.26 14.32 13.55
C SER A 134 2.87 14.05 12.11
N PHE A 135 3.79 13.56 11.30
CA PHE A 135 3.54 13.15 9.92
C PHE A 135 2.44 12.07 9.85
N ASP A 136 2.56 11.03 10.67
CA ASP A 136 1.56 9.96 10.75
C ASP A 136 0.17 10.51 11.10
N LYS A 137 0.08 11.38 12.10
CA LYS A 137 -1.18 12.01 12.51
C LYS A 137 -1.82 12.84 11.38
N VAL A 138 -1.03 13.63 10.66
CA VAL A 138 -1.53 14.46 9.57
C VAL A 138 -1.95 13.58 8.39
N LEU A 139 -1.15 12.59 8.05
CA LEU A 139 -1.44 11.67 6.95
C LEU A 139 -2.75 10.91 7.17
N LYS A 140 -3.00 10.44 8.39
CA LYS A 140 -4.27 9.81 8.77
C LYS A 140 -5.48 10.72 8.54
N LYS A 141 -5.35 12.00 8.84
CA LYS A 141 -6.41 12.98 8.58
C LYS A 141 -6.63 13.20 7.08
N ILE A 142 -5.56 13.20 6.28
CA ILE A 142 -5.65 13.34 4.83
C ILE A 142 -6.40 12.15 4.22
N ILE A 143 -6.14 10.94 4.67
CA ILE A 143 -6.82 9.72 4.18
C ILE A 143 -8.15 9.44 4.88
N ASN A 144 -8.62 10.35 5.74
CA ASN A 144 -9.87 10.23 6.49
C ASN A 144 -9.96 8.98 7.38
N GLU A 145 -8.82 8.49 7.87
CA GLU A 145 -8.83 7.47 8.92
C GLU A 145 -9.48 8.04 10.18
N LYS A 146 -10.41 7.31 10.75
CA LYS A 146 -10.95 7.67 12.06
C LYS A 146 -9.86 7.46 13.11
N LEU A 147 -9.54 8.54 13.81
CA LEU A 147 -8.59 8.51 14.93
C LEU A 147 -9.23 7.87 16.17
#